data_a27ff56fe883db1da1274c7b9369d22b
#
_entry.id   a27ff56fe883db1da1274c7b9369d22b
#
_cell.length_a   1.000
_cell.length_b   1.000
_cell.length_c   1.000
_cell.angle_alpha   90.00
_cell.angle_beta   90.00
_cell.angle_gamma   90.00
#
_symmetry.space_group_name_H-M   'P 1'
#
loop_
_entity.id
_entity.type
_entity.pdbx_description
1 polymer ?
#
loop_
_entity_poly.entity_id
_entity_poly.type
_entity_poly.pdbx_seq_one_letter_code
_entity_poly.pdbx_strand_id
1 'polypeptide(L)'
;QHREGYDFARLVAQSPELEAFTVSNPVGQTTIDFQDVGAVRMLNQALLKDYYNINFWDIPTNCLCPPIPGRVDYIHYLADLLACSNDQKIPRGRNIKALDIGTGASVVYPLVGQSEYGWHFTGVDIDPAALKSAQQICQFNKLKINLRRQNIRENIFRGVIEPHDTFHITLCNPPFHASME
;
A
#
# COMPACT_ATOMS: atom_id res chain seq x y z
N GLN A 1 14.78 1.87 0.95
CA GLN A 1 15.09 0.83 -0.06
C GLN A 1 14.98 1.33 -1.51
N HIS A 2 14.25 2.42 -1.79
CA HIS A 2 13.98 2.91 -3.16
C HIS A 2 14.67 4.25 -3.50
N ARG A 3 15.61 4.72 -2.67
CA ARG A 3 16.29 6.03 -2.85
C ARG A 3 17.37 6.04 -3.93
N GLU A 4 17.91 4.88 -4.32
CA GLU A 4 18.97 4.73 -5.31
C GLU A 4 18.47 4.44 -6.73
N GLY A 5 17.16 4.62 -6.99
CA GLY A 5 16.53 4.24 -8.25
C GLY A 5 16.00 2.81 -8.25
N TYR A 6 15.45 2.40 -9.40
CA TYR A 6 14.89 1.06 -9.57
C TYR A 6 15.88 0.17 -10.33
N ASP A 7 16.09 -1.04 -9.84
CA ASP A 7 16.79 -2.09 -10.60
C ASP A 7 15.82 -2.72 -11.62
N PHE A 8 15.69 -2.08 -12.76
CA PHE A 8 14.77 -2.54 -13.81
C PHE A 8 15.15 -3.93 -14.35
N ALA A 9 16.45 -4.29 -14.38
CA ALA A 9 16.86 -5.61 -14.83
C ALA A 9 16.31 -6.70 -13.90
N ARG A 10 16.39 -6.49 -12.59
CA ARG A 10 15.81 -7.39 -11.59
C ARG A 10 14.29 -7.42 -11.66
N LEU A 11 13.63 -6.26 -11.77
CA LEU A 11 12.18 -6.17 -11.83
C LEU A 11 11.62 -6.85 -13.09
N VAL A 12 12.23 -6.69 -14.25
CA VAL A 12 11.86 -7.37 -15.50
C VAL A 12 12.08 -8.88 -15.38
N ALA A 13 13.16 -9.33 -14.74
CA ALA A 13 13.40 -10.75 -14.52
C ALA A 13 12.28 -11.41 -13.67
N GLN A 14 11.70 -10.69 -12.71
CA GLN A 14 10.60 -11.16 -11.86
C GLN A 14 9.21 -10.92 -12.48
N SER A 15 9.08 -9.93 -13.34
CA SER A 15 7.85 -9.50 -13.99
C SER A 15 8.12 -9.14 -15.46
N PRO A 16 8.24 -10.14 -16.35
CA PRO A 16 8.61 -9.92 -17.77
C PRO A 16 7.69 -8.95 -18.51
N GLU A 17 6.43 -8.85 -18.09
CA GLU A 17 5.43 -7.94 -18.67
C GLU A 17 5.85 -6.47 -18.54
N LEU A 18 6.69 -6.15 -17.55
CA LEU A 18 7.21 -4.79 -17.34
C LEU A 18 8.10 -4.34 -18.51
N GLU A 19 8.77 -5.26 -19.19
CA GLU A 19 9.70 -4.93 -20.30
C GLU A 19 9.03 -4.11 -21.40
N ALA A 20 7.77 -4.42 -21.72
CA ALA A 20 6.99 -3.70 -22.74
C ALA A 20 6.74 -2.22 -22.42
N PHE A 21 6.90 -1.83 -21.17
CA PHE A 21 6.69 -0.45 -20.67
C PHE A 21 8.02 0.28 -20.41
N THR A 22 9.17 -0.38 -20.59
CA THR A 22 10.46 0.25 -20.34
C THR A 22 10.87 1.15 -21.50
N VAL A 23 11.53 2.26 -21.17
CA VAL A 23 12.12 3.21 -22.10
C VAL A 23 13.53 3.57 -21.64
N SER A 24 14.38 4.08 -22.55
CA SER A 24 15.68 4.64 -22.18
C SER A 24 15.53 6.13 -21.87
N ASN A 25 16.05 6.57 -20.74
CA ASN A 25 16.15 7.99 -20.43
C ASN A 25 17.30 8.66 -21.25
N PRO A 26 17.43 10.00 -21.24
CA PRO A 26 18.45 10.71 -22.01
C PRO A 26 19.90 10.33 -21.65
N VAL A 27 20.13 9.73 -20.50
CA VAL A 27 21.47 9.24 -20.08
C VAL A 27 21.67 7.74 -20.33
N GLY A 28 20.76 7.11 -21.10
CA GLY A 28 20.87 5.70 -21.52
C GLY A 28 20.48 4.67 -20.46
N GLN A 29 19.83 5.09 -19.35
CA GLN A 29 19.37 4.15 -18.33
C GLN A 29 17.95 3.71 -18.61
N THR A 30 17.64 2.46 -18.29
CA THR A 30 16.28 1.91 -18.35
C THR A 30 15.39 2.55 -17.31
N THR A 31 14.22 2.99 -17.72
CA THR A 31 13.17 3.57 -16.88
C THR A 31 11.80 3.29 -17.47
N ILE A 32 10.74 3.91 -16.97
CA ILE A 32 9.41 3.95 -17.59
C ILE A 32 9.00 5.39 -17.88
N ASP A 33 7.97 5.57 -18.70
CA ASP A 33 7.26 6.84 -18.76
C ASP A 33 6.31 6.96 -17.55
N PHE A 34 6.64 7.84 -16.61
CA PHE A 34 5.81 8.08 -15.41
C PHE A 34 4.51 8.84 -15.70
N GLN A 35 4.30 9.32 -16.92
CA GLN A 35 3.02 9.87 -17.37
C GLN A 35 2.08 8.79 -17.90
N ASP A 36 2.61 7.64 -18.29
CA ASP A 36 1.81 6.48 -18.67
C ASP A 36 1.29 5.74 -17.42
N VAL A 37 -0.01 5.83 -17.19
CA VAL A 37 -0.70 5.18 -16.06
C VAL A 37 -0.52 3.65 -16.10
N GLY A 38 -0.47 3.05 -17.30
CA GLY A 38 -0.24 1.62 -17.48
C GLY A 38 1.17 1.21 -17.05
N ALA A 39 2.18 2.00 -17.45
CA ALA A 39 3.57 1.78 -17.05
C ALA A 39 3.76 1.91 -15.54
N VAL A 40 3.18 2.95 -14.92
CA VAL A 40 3.22 3.14 -13.45
C VAL A 40 2.55 1.98 -12.73
N ARG A 41 1.40 1.51 -13.20
CA ARG A 41 0.69 0.36 -12.62
C ARG A 41 1.56 -0.90 -12.70
N MET A 42 2.16 -1.19 -13.87
CA MET A 42 3.02 -2.35 -14.07
C MET A 42 4.28 -2.29 -13.19
N LEU A 43 4.91 -1.12 -13.09
CA LEU A 43 6.04 -0.92 -12.17
C LEU A 43 5.63 -1.20 -10.72
N ASN A 44 4.48 -0.68 -10.26
CA ASN A 44 3.98 -0.91 -8.92
C ASN A 44 3.71 -2.41 -8.64
N GLN A 45 3.13 -3.12 -9.61
CA GLN A 45 2.93 -4.57 -9.51
C GLN A 45 4.26 -5.31 -9.36
N ALA A 46 5.25 -4.96 -10.18
CA ALA A 46 6.58 -5.55 -10.12
C ALA A 46 7.30 -5.26 -8.78
N LEU A 47 7.21 -4.03 -8.27
CA LEU A 47 7.76 -3.65 -6.97
C LEU A 47 7.11 -4.41 -5.81
N LEU A 48 5.78 -4.50 -5.79
CA LEU A 48 5.04 -5.21 -4.75
C LEU A 48 5.34 -6.71 -4.79
N LYS A 49 5.49 -7.29 -5.98
CA LYS A 49 5.85 -8.70 -6.14
C LYS A 49 7.28 -8.98 -5.67
N ASP A 50 8.26 -8.20 -6.11
CA ASP A 50 9.67 -8.44 -5.84
C ASP A 50 10.06 -8.18 -4.39
N TYR A 51 9.60 -7.06 -3.80
CA TYR A 51 10.01 -6.65 -2.46
C TYR A 51 9.09 -7.15 -1.34
N TYR A 52 7.81 -7.38 -1.63
CA TYR A 52 6.80 -7.68 -0.60
C TYR A 52 6.06 -8.99 -0.81
N ASN A 53 6.45 -9.76 -1.84
CA ASN A 53 5.83 -11.05 -2.18
C ASN A 53 4.30 -10.96 -2.41
N ILE A 54 3.85 -9.83 -2.96
CA ILE A 54 2.47 -9.60 -3.36
C ILE A 54 2.32 -10.02 -4.82
N ASN A 55 1.81 -11.22 -5.05
CA ASN A 55 1.75 -11.81 -6.39
C ASN A 55 0.57 -11.32 -7.23
N PHE A 56 -0.46 -10.81 -6.59
CA PHE A 56 -1.63 -10.21 -7.24
C PHE A 56 -1.89 -8.84 -6.64
N TRP A 57 -1.83 -7.81 -7.46
CA TRP A 57 -2.23 -6.46 -7.11
C TRP A 57 -2.76 -5.77 -8.36
N ASP A 58 -4.04 -5.46 -8.34
CA ASP A 58 -4.69 -4.70 -9.40
C ASP A 58 -5.76 -3.81 -8.79
N ILE A 59 -5.92 -2.62 -9.35
CA ILE A 59 -6.87 -1.61 -8.89
C ILE A 59 -7.75 -1.17 -10.06
N PRO A 60 -9.00 -0.76 -9.81
CA PRO A 60 -9.86 -0.21 -10.84
C PRO A 60 -9.20 0.95 -11.59
N THR A 61 -9.47 1.07 -12.88
CA THR A 61 -8.86 2.10 -13.75
C THR A 61 -9.20 3.54 -13.35
N ASN A 62 -10.32 3.72 -12.67
CA ASN A 62 -10.78 5.01 -12.13
C ASN A 62 -10.18 5.34 -10.75
N CYS A 63 -9.37 4.44 -10.18
CA CYS A 63 -8.69 4.68 -8.92
C CYS A 63 -7.27 5.22 -9.16
N LEU A 64 -6.86 6.14 -8.30
CA LEU A 64 -5.49 6.66 -8.33
C LEU A 64 -4.49 5.53 -8.04
N CYS A 65 -3.50 5.39 -8.93
CA CYS A 65 -2.39 4.47 -8.72
C CYS A 65 -1.37 5.12 -7.76
N PRO A 66 -1.20 4.60 -6.53
CA PRO A 66 -0.33 5.23 -5.55
C PRO A 66 1.15 5.04 -5.92
N PRO A 67 2.03 6.03 -5.68
CA PRO A 67 3.47 5.83 -5.80
C PRO A 67 3.97 4.95 -4.64
N ILE A 68 4.28 3.69 -4.93
CA ILE A 68 4.67 2.69 -3.92
C ILE A 68 5.84 3.14 -3.04
N PRO A 69 6.95 3.73 -3.56
CA PRO A 69 8.09 4.10 -2.73
C PRO A 69 7.73 5.07 -1.59
N GLY A 70 6.95 6.12 -1.89
CA GLY A 70 6.53 7.07 -0.86
C GLY A 70 5.58 6.45 0.18
N ARG A 71 4.79 5.45 -0.22
CA ARG A 71 3.92 4.71 0.69
C ARG A 71 4.74 3.79 1.60
N VAL A 72 5.77 3.17 1.06
CA VAL A 72 6.71 2.35 1.84
C VAL A 72 7.46 3.19 2.86
N ASP A 73 7.98 4.36 2.46
CA ASP A 73 8.66 5.28 3.38
C ASP A 73 7.75 5.66 4.55
N TYR A 74 6.47 5.92 4.32
CA TYR A 74 5.52 6.23 5.39
C TYR A 74 5.41 5.08 6.40
N ILE A 75 5.31 3.84 5.96
CA ILE A 75 5.29 2.67 6.84
C ILE A 75 6.59 2.55 7.65
N HIS A 76 7.75 2.83 7.05
CA HIS A 76 9.03 2.82 7.77
C HIS A 76 9.09 3.91 8.83
N TYR A 77 8.62 5.13 8.55
CA TYR A 77 8.55 6.21 9.57
C TYR A 77 7.63 5.83 10.73
N LEU A 78 6.51 5.14 10.46
CA LEU A 78 5.64 4.64 11.53
C LEU A 78 6.33 3.55 12.36
N ALA A 79 7.14 2.71 11.73
CA ALA A 79 7.94 1.70 12.44
C ALA A 79 8.99 2.36 13.36
N ASP A 80 9.67 3.40 12.87
CA ASP A 80 10.61 4.18 13.67
C ASP A 80 9.92 4.88 14.84
N LEU A 81 8.71 5.43 14.62
CA LEU A 81 7.91 6.02 15.68
C LEU A 81 7.56 5.02 16.78
N LEU A 82 7.15 3.80 16.40
CA LEU A 82 6.88 2.73 17.37
C LEU A 82 8.15 2.29 18.10
N ALA A 83 9.31 2.31 17.45
CA ALA A 83 10.58 1.98 18.07
C ALA A 83 10.96 2.97 19.18
N CYS A 84 10.62 4.26 19.05
CA CYS A 84 10.89 5.27 20.07
C CYS A 84 10.27 4.92 21.44
N SER A 85 9.13 4.23 21.46
CA SER A 85 8.46 3.77 22.70
C SER A 85 8.73 2.30 23.04
N ASN A 86 9.69 1.67 22.36
CA ASN A 86 10.01 0.24 22.49
C ASN A 86 11.53 0.02 22.50
N ASP A 87 12.26 0.71 23.37
CA ASP A 87 13.71 0.58 23.55
C ASP A 87 14.50 0.68 22.22
N GLN A 88 14.10 1.57 21.32
CA GLN A 88 14.67 1.77 19.98
C GLN A 88 14.61 0.51 19.08
N LYS A 89 13.74 -0.43 19.40
CA LYS A 89 13.55 -1.66 18.61
C LYS A 89 12.20 -1.59 17.89
N ILE A 90 12.21 -1.77 16.57
CA ILE A 90 10.98 -1.83 15.79
C ILE A 90 10.18 -3.07 16.24
N PRO A 91 8.98 -2.90 16.80
CA PRO A 91 8.15 -4.02 17.20
C PRO A 91 7.60 -4.73 15.95
N ARG A 92 7.62 -6.07 15.97
CA ARG A 92 7.19 -6.91 14.86
C ARG A 92 6.11 -7.90 15.28
N GLY A 93 5.40 -8.44 14.29
CA GLY A 93 4.43 -9.50 14.48
C GLY A 93 3.00 -9.01 14.69
N ARG A 94 2.08 -9.96 14.72
CA ARG A 94 0.62 -9.74 14.69
C ARG A 94 0.04 -9.10 15.96
N ASN A 95 0.83 -9.05 17.02
CA ASN A 95 0.41 -8.36 18.25
C ASN A 95 0.38 -6.84 18.06
N ILE A 96 1.14 -6.32 17.10
CA ILE A 96 1.10 -4.91 16.74
C ILE A 96 -0.10 -4.69 15.81
N LYS A 97 -1.07 -3.92 16.30
CA LYS A 97 -2.30 -3.62 15.59
C LYS A 97 -2.26 -2.20 15.03
N ALA A 98 -2.48 -2.08 13.73
CA ALA A 98 -2.50 -0.81 13.01
C ALA A 98 -3.88 -0.56 12.39
N LEU A 99 -4.32 0.69 12.41
CA LEU A 99 -5.57 1.13 11.80
C LEU A 99 -5.26 2.06 10.64
N ASP A 100 -5.72 1.70 9.44
CA ASP A 100 -5.57 2.49 8.22
C ASP A 100 -6.91 3.11 7.83
N ILE A 101 -7.03 4.43 7.97
CA ILE A 101 -8.23 5.20 7.64
C ILE A 101 -8.14 5.70 6.21
N GLY A 102 -9.12 5.32 5.38
CA GLY A 102 -9.09 5.57 3.94
C GLY A 102 -8.11 4.62 3.24
N THR A 103 -8.24 3.32 3.51
CA THR A 103 -7.31 2.31 2.99
C THR A 103 -7.31 2.20 1.45
N GLY A 104 -8.40 2.60 0.81
CA GLY A 104 -8.55 2.65 -0.63
C GLY A 104 -8.57 1.28 -1.31
N ALA A 105 -8.75 1.31 -2.64
CA ALA A 105 -8.78 0.11 -3.48
C ALA A 105 -7.43 -0.62 -3.52
N SER A 106 -6.33 0.11 -3.33
CA SER A 106 -4.97 -0.40 -3.41
C SER A 106 -4.52 -1.15 -2.17
N VAL A 107 -5.10 -0.84 -1.01
CA VAL A 107 -4.76 -1.41 0.33
C VAL A 107 -3.25 -1.45 0.62
N VAL A 108 -2.51 -0.48 0.06
CA VAL A 108 -1.03 -0.51 -0.02
C VAL A 108 -0.36 -0.49 1.35
N TYR A 109 -0.85 0.33 2.29
CA TYR A 109 -0.26 0.40 3.63
C TYR A 109 -0.38 -0.91 4.41
N PRO A 110 -1.56 -1.54 4.47
CA PRO A 110 -1.70 -2.87 5.04
C PRO A 110 -0.83 -3.93 4.37
N LEU A 111 -0.71 -3.93 3.03
CA LEU A 111 0.14 -4.86 2.30
C LEU A 111 1.60 -4.75 2.72
N VAL A 112 2.14 -3.53 2.67
CA VAL A 112 3.54 -3.26 3.00
C VAL A 112 3.82 -3.52 4.47
N GLY A 113 2.98 -3.00 5.37
CA GLY A 113 3.19 -3.11 6.81
C GLY A 113 3.07 -4.56 7.30
N GLN A 114 2.16 -5.36 6.74
CA GLN A 114 2.06 -6.78 7.06
C GLN A 114 3.24 -7.56 6.50
N SER A 115 3.64 -7.31 5.25
CA SER A 115 4.76 -8.01 4.62
C SER A 115 6.09 -7.68 5.30
N GLU A 116 6.36 -6.41 5.58
CA GLU A 116 7.64 -5.96 6.12
C GLU A 116 7.79 -6.22 7.62
N TYR A 117 6.74 -5.96 8.40
CA TYR A 117 6.80 -5.99 9.87
C TYR A 117 5.92 -7.06 10.52
N GLY A 118 5.06 -7.72 9.76
CA GLY A 118 4.12 -8.72 10.26
C GLY A 118 2.96 -8.12 11.06
N TRP A 119 2.74 -6.80 11.00
CA TRP A 119 1.68 -6.12 11.75
C TRP A 119 0.29 -6.57 11.31
N HIS A 120 -0.66 -6.53 12.24
CA HIS A 120 -2.05 -6.81 11.95
C HIS A 120 -2.82 -5.53 11.63
N PHE A 121 -3.29 -5.40 10.38
CA PHE A 121 -4.00 -4.22 9.92
C PHE A 121 -5.52 -4.39 9.96
N THR A 122 -6.19 -3.30 10.35
CA THR A 122 -7.58 -3.02 10.05
C THR A 122 -7.62 -1.84 9.08
N GLY A 123 -8.13 -2.06 7.88
CA GLY A 123 -8.34 -1.01 6.87
C GLY A 123 -9.80 -0.58 6.85
N VAL A 124 -10.03 0.74 6.82
CA VAL A 124 -11.37 1.33 6.80
C VAL A 124 -11.52 2.19 5.56
N ASP A 125 -12.66 2.07 4.88
CA ASP A 125 -13.01 2.96 3.78
C ASP A 125 -14.52 3.21 3.73
N ILE A 126 -14.93 4.30 3.11
CA ILE A 126 -16.34 4.64 2.85
C ILE A 126 -16.83 4.02 1.55
N ASP A 127 -15.94 3.82 0.58
CA ASP A 127 -16.27 3.32 -0.74
C ASP A 127 -16.35 1.78 -0.77
N PRO A 128 -17.54 1.20 -0.98
CA PRO A 128 -17.70 -0.25 -1.05
C PRO A 128 -16.97 -0.86 -2.26
N ALA A 129 -16.79 -0.12 -3.36
CA ALA A 129 -16.06 -0.60 -4.53
C ALA A 129 -14.55 -0.70 -4.24
N ALA A 130 -14.00 0.30 -3.54
CA ALA A 130 -12.62 0.27 -3.06
C ALA A 130 -12.39 -0.92 -2.11
N LEU A 131 -13.27 -1.12 -1.14
CA LEU A 131 -13.17 -2.26 -0.21
C LEU A 131 -13.28 -3.62 -0.91
N LYS A 132 -14.11 -3.73 -1.94
CA LYS A 132 -14.21 -4.95 -2.76
C LYS A 132 -12.89 -5.26 -3.47
N SER A 133 -12.26 -4.25 -4.08
CA SER A 133 -10.94 -4.38 -4.70
C SER A 133 -9.88 -4.78 -3.67
N ALA A 134 -9.81 -4.07 -2.55
CA ALA A 134 -8.91 -4.38 -1.45
C ALA A 134 -9.10 -5.82 -0.94
N GLN A 135 -10.33 -6.28 -0.81
CA GLN A 135 -10.64 -7.66 -0.39
C GLN A 135 -10.15 -8.69 -1.40
N GLN A 136 -10.30 -8.45 -2.70
CA GLN A 136 -9.78 -9.33 -3.74
C GLN A 136 -8.26 -9.45 -3.64
N ILE A 137 -7.55 -8.32 -3.52
CA ILE A 137 -6.09 -8.31 -3.35
C ILE A 137 -5.68 -9.15 -2.13
N CYS A 138 -6.33 -8.93 -0.98
CA CYS A 138 -6.04 -9.68 0.24
C CYS A 138 -6.30 -11.20 0.07
N GLN A 139 -7.41 -11.59 -0.55
CA GLN A 139 -7.77 -12.99 -0.77
C GLN A 139 -6.78 -13.70 -1.70
N PHE A 140 -6.44 -13.10 -2.85
CA PHE A 140 -5.51 -13.70 -3.80
C PHE A 140 -4.11 -13.88 -3.21
N ASN A 141 -3.67 -12.97 -2.36
CA ASN A 141 -2.36 -13.06 -1.68
C ASN A 141 -2.43 -13.79 -0.33
N LYS A 142 -3.60 -14.32 0.06
CA LYS A 142 -3.83 -15.04 1.34
C LYS A 142 -3.44 -14.21 2.58
N LEU A 143 -3.65 -12.90 2.50
CA LEU A 143 -3.35 -11.97 3.57
C LEU A 143 -4.53 -11.83 4.52
N LYS A 144 -4.24 -11.72 5.81
CA LYS A 144 -5.25 -11.54 6.87
C LYS A 144 -5.30 -10.07 7.29
N ILE A 145 -5.92 -9.25 6.45
CA ILE A 145 -6.22 -7.83 6.72
C ILE A 145 -7.70 -7.72 7.01
N ASN A 146 -8.06 -7.05 8.09
CA ASN A 146 -9.44 -6.81 8.47
C ASN A 146 -9.95 -5.57 7.73
N LEU A 147 -10.99 -5.70 6.91
CA LEU A 147 -11.56 -4.59 6.15
C LEU A 147 -12.93 -4.23 6.72
N ARG A 148 -13.16 -2.95 7.03
CA ARG A 148 -14.39 -2.44 7.60
C ARG A 148 -14.93 -1.27 6.78
N ARG A 149 -16.24 -1.23 6.60
CA ARG A 149 -16.90 -0.12 5.90
C ARG A 149 -17.33 0.95 6.89
N GLN A 150 -16.95 2.20 6.63
CA GLN A 150 -17.54 3.37 7.24
C GLN A 150 -18.78 3.79 6.44
N ASN A 151 -19.95 3.77 7.09
CA ASN A 151 -21.21 4.07 6.40
C ASN A 151 -21.58 5.56 6.45
N ILE A 152 -20.94 6.33 7.33
CA ILE A 152 -21.23 7.75 7.56
C ILE A 152 -19.94 8.54 7.35
N ARG A 153 -19.89 9.33 6.30
CA ARG A 153 -18.68 10.05 5.86
C ARG A 153 -18.09 10.96 6.93
N GLU A 154 -18.93 11.59 7.71
CA GLU A 154 -18.55 12.52 8.79
C GLU A 154 -17.93 11.81 10.01
N ASN A 155 -18.15 10.51 10.11
CA ASN A 155 -17.59 9.70 11.18
C ASN A 155 -16.26 9.10 10.72
N ILE A 156 -15.20 9.30 11.50
CA ILE A 156 -13.90 8.68 11.23
C ILE A 156 -13.82 7.33 11.96
N PHE A 157 -14.06 7.33 13.26
CA PHE A 157 -13.91 6.15 14.11
C PHE A 157 -15.26 5.55 14.54
N ARG A 158 -16.29 6.40 14.69
CA ARG A 158 -17.59 5.97 15.19
C ARG A 158 -18.26 5.03 14.18
N GLY A 159 -18.68 3.86 14.65
CA GLY A 159 -19.33 2.84 13.82
C GLY A 159 -18.37 1.85 13.15
N VAL A 160 -17.05 2.07 13.24
CA VAL A 160 -16.03 1.15 12.70
C VAL A 160 -15.04 0.67 13.77
N ILE A 161 -14.87 1.42 14.87
CA ILE A 161 -14.10 1.00 16.04
C ILE A 161 -15.06 0.43 17.06
N GLU A 162 -14.79 -0.79 17.49
CA GLU A 162 -15.59 -1.49 18.52
C GLU A 162 -14.98 -1.29 19.90
N PRO A 163 -15.76 -1.41 20.99
CA PRO A 163 -15.27 -1.14 22.37
C PRO A 163 -14.06 -1.98 22.79
N HIS A 164 -13.86 -3.14 22.19
CA HIS A 164 -12.74 -4.02 22.49
C HIS A 164 -11.55 -3.86 21.53
N ASP A 165 -11.67 -3.01 20.51
CA ASP A 165 -10.57 -2.72 19.62
C ASP A 165 -9.48 -1.92 20.32
N THR A 166 -8.25 -2.31 20.08
CA THR A 166 -7.06 -1.58 20.50
C THR A 166 -6.10 -1.48 19.35
N PHE A 167 -5.52 -0.31 19.13
CA PHE A 167 -4.53 -0.07 18.09
C PHE A 167 -3.28 0.56 18.68
N HIS A 168 -2.11 0.15 18.21
CA HIS A 168 -0.83 0.70 18.58
C HIS A 168 -0.51 1.94 17.75
N ILE A 169 -1.04 1.97 16.53
CA ILE A 169 -0.85 3.08 15.59
C ILE A 169 -2.06 3.25 14.68
N THR A 170 -2.36 4.50 14.35
CA THR A 170 -3.37 4.86 13.36
C THR A 170 -2.71 5.70 12.28
N LEU A 171 -3.01 5.40 11.03
CA LEU A 171 -2.53 6.13 9.87
C LEU A 171 -3.69 6.55 8.98
N CYS A 172 -3.51 7.64 8.25
CA CYS A 172 -4.45 8.15 7.29
C CYS A 172 -3.72 8.91 6.19
N ASN A 173 -4.07 8.61 4.96
CA ASN A 173 -3.65 9.40 3.81
C ASN A 173 -4.90 9.79 3.01
N PRO A 174 -5.59 10.85 3.43
CA PRO A 174 -6.86 11.25 2.85
C PRO A 174 -6.67 11.74 1.40
N PRO A 175 -7.71 11.64 0.56
CA PRO A 175 -7.68 12.27 -0.76
C PRO A 175 -7.55 13.79 -0.62
N PHE A 176 -6.62 14.38 -1.39
CA PHE A 176 -6.37 15.83 -1.36
C PHE A 176 -7.39 16.62 -2.21
N HIS A 177 -8.06 15.94 -3.15
CA HIS A 177 -9.08 16.54 -4.02
C HIS A 177 -10.30 15.63 -4.08
N ALA A 178 -11.48 16.22 -3.94
CA ALA A 178 -12.75 15.50 -4.04
C ALA A 178 -13.13 15.20 -5.50
N SER A 179 -12.65 16.00 -6.44
CA SER A 179 -12.74 15.83 -7.88
C SER A 179 -11.68 16.70 -8.56
N MET A 180 -11.22 16.30 -9.75
CA MET A 180 -10.56 17.22 -10.67
C MET A 180 -11.67 17.90 -11.46
N GLU A 181 -12.21 19.01 -10.96
CA GLU A 181 -12.89 20.04 -11.73
C GLU A 181 -11.93 21.19 -11.97
#